data_b2997b824eb012cae69c73cd4083ccc0
#
_entry.id   b2997b824eb012cae69c73cd4083ccc0
#
_cell.length_a   1.000
_cell.length_b   1.000
_cell.length_c   1.000
_cell.angle_alpha   90.00
_cell.angle_beta   90.00
_cell.angle_gamma   90.00
#
_symmetry.space_group_name_H-M   'P 1'
#
loop_
_entity.id
_entity.type
_entity.pdbx_description
1 polymer ?
#
loop_
_entity_poly.entity_id
_entity_poly.type
_entity_poly.pdbx_seq_one_letter_code
_entity_poly.pdbx_strand_id
1 'polypeptide(L)'
;LVACDPIVDEISPDPNVTPENLTFELVAKNQGNNNIQIVPTPSRYVKVYDATSDTKLAEGTAPSVQVAPPNKELQVYVTTINSDGSITKSASKSIAVTEYTDLPAIYADVFGTTPDGGYGTTTWVWNTEAADGCWGNGGYLGNTGPGWWICDAVGDVGNGRGQIDEQAVG
;
A
#
# COMPACT_ATOMS: atom_id res chain seq x y z
N LEU A 1 -8.76 -61.70 -4.51
CA LEU A 1 -9.04 -60.36 -4.00
C LEU A 1 -7.72 -59.60 -3.96
N VAL A 2 -7.51 -58.70 -4.92
CA VAL A 2 -6.37 -57.78 -4.90
C VAL A 2 -6.85 -56.58 -4.12
N ALA A 3 -6.29 -56.38 -2.91
CA ALA A 3 -6.49 -55.15 -2.17
C ALA A 3 -5.70 -54.05 -2.89
N CYS A 4 -6.36 -52.98 -3.33
CA CYS A 4 -5.69 -51.75 -3.69
C CYS A 4 -5.12 -51.17 -2.41
N ASP A 5 -3.79 -51.17 -2.28
CA ASP A 5 -3.13 -50.31 -1.29
C ASP A 5 -3.45 -48.86 -1.64
N PRO A 6 -4.00 -48.05 -0.73
CA PRO A 6 -4.12 -46.63 -0.97
C PRO A 6 -2.71 -46.04 -1.16
N ILE A 7 -2.47 -45.42 -2.30
CA ILE A 7 -1.29 -44.58 -2.48
C ILE A 7 -1.46 -43.40 -1.49
N VAL A 8 -0.81 -43.51 -0.37
CA VAL A 8 -0.65 -42.38 0.54
C VAL A 8 0.50 -41.57 -0.05
N ASP A 9 0.17 -40.55 -0.85
CA ASP A 9 1.14 -39.50 -1.13
C ASP A 9 1.48 -38.86 0.21
N GLU A 10 2.60 -39.29 0.81
CA GLU A 10 3.19 -38.58 1.93
C GLU A 10 3.62 -37.19 1.39
N ILE A 11 2.72 -36.21 1.49
CA ILE A 11 3.10 -34.84 1.31
C ILE A 11 4.05 -34.53 2.46
N SER A 12 5.33 -34.61 2.18
CA SER A 12 6.37 -34.21 3.13
C SER A 12 6.16 -32.70 3.38
N PRO A 13 5.88 -32.26 4.60
CA PRO A 13 5.70 -30.83 4.86
C PRO A 13 6.98 -30.10 4.45
N ASP A 14 6.80 -28.90 3.89
CA ASP A 14 7.93 -28.04 3.56
C ASP A 14 8.88 -27.91 4.77
N PRO A 15 10.19 -28.05 4.57
CA PRO A 15 11.13 -27.97 5.68
C PRO A 15 11.03 -26.60 6.38
N ASN A 16 11.19 -26.60 7.70
CA ASN A 16 11.22 -25.37 8.48
C ASN A 16 12.36 -24.48 7.99
N VAL A 17 12.07 -23.17 7.89
CA VAL A 17 13.05 -22.14 7.55
C VAL A 17 13.41 -21.33 8.79
N THR A 18 14.62 -20.80 8.78
CA THR A 18 15.14 -19.86 9.78
C THR A 18 15.23 -18.45 9.18
N PRO A 19 15.39 -17.40 9.99
CA PRO A 19 15.57 -16.04 9.48
C PRO A 19 16.73 -15.89 8.48
N GLU A 20 17.77 -16.73 8.61
CA GLU A 20 18.96 -16.68 7.77
C GLU A 20 18.75 -17.28 6.38
N ASN A 21 17.85 -18.27 6.28
CA ASN A 21 17.61 -18.97 5.01
C ASN A 21 16.25 -18.63 4.37
N LEU A 22 15.41 -17.83 5.03
CA LEU A 22 14.25 -17.21 4.42
C LEU A 22 14.69 -15.92 3.75
N THR A 23 14.81 -15.94 2.42
CA THR A 23 15.14 -14.75 1.63
C THR A 23 14.05 -14.48 0.59
N PHE A 24 14.16 -13.38 -0.13
CA PHE A 24 13.26 -13.07 -1.25
C PHE A 24 13.94 -12.09 -2.20
N GLU A 25 13.42 -12.02 -3.42
CA GLU A 25 13.81 -11.00 -4.40
C GLU A 25 12.66 -10.03 -4.63
N LEU A 26 13.00 -8.78 -4.93
CA LEU A 26 12.09 -7.73 -5.36
C LEU A 26 12.28 -7.55 -6.86
N VAL A 27 11.28 -7.95 -7.64
CA VAL A 27 11.34 -7.95 -9.10
C VAL A 27 10.35 -6.93 -9.63
N ALA A 28 10.85 -5.77 -10.06
CA ALA A 28 10.01 -4.77 -10.72
C ALA A 28 9.64 -5.23 -12.13
N LYS A 29 8.43 -4.85 -12.61
CA LYS A 29 7.95 -5.14 -13.98
C LYS A 29 8.95 -4.68 -15.06
N ASN A 30 9.54 -3.50 -14.86
CA ASN A 30 10.67 -2.97 -15.58
C ASN A 30 11.57 -2.23 -14.58
N GLN A 31 12.76 -1.83 -14.98
CA GLN A 31 13.67 -1.10 -14.09
C GLN A 31 13.00 0.17 -13.55
N GLY A 32 12.91 0.29 -12.23
CA GLY A 32 12.30 1.43 -11.53
C GLY A 32 10.77 1.45 -11.50
N ASN A 33 10.09 0.44 -12.08
CA ASN A 33 8.62 0.39 -12.10
C ASN A 33 8.02 0.14 -10.73
N ASN A 34 6.85 0.72 -10.48
CA ASN A 34 6.12 0.64 -9.22
C ASN A 34 5.37 -0.68 -9.00
N ASN A 35 5.28 -1.55 -10.00
CA ASN A 35 4.68 -2.88 -9.86
C ASN A 35 5.80 -3.88 -9.55
N ILE A 36 5.83 -4.36 -8.33
CA ILE A 36 6.93 -5.15 -7.77
C ILE A 36 6.41 -6.50 -7.30
N GLN A 37 6.95 -7.57 -7.86
CA GLN A 37 6.71 -8.94 -7.41
C GLN A 37 7.72 -9.32 -6.34
N ILE A 38 7.26 -9.99 -5.30
CA ILE A 38 8.08 -10.53 -4.22
C ILE A 38 8.22 -12.04 -4.44
N VAL A 39 9.43 -12.50 -4.67
CA VAL A 39 9.73 -13.91 -4.97
C VAL A 39 10.50 -14.52 -3.80
N PRO A 40 9.84 -15.29 -2.92
CA PRO A 40 10.49 -15.88 -1.76
C PRO A 40 11.39 -17.07 -2.15
N THR A 41 12.46 -17.23 -1.40
CA THR A 41 13.40 -18.37 -1.48
C THR A 41 13.61 -18.96 -0.07
N PRO A 42 13.28 -20.22 0.16
CA PRO A 42 12.62 -21.16 -0.76
C PRO A 42 11.21 -20.70 -1.16
N SER A 43 10.70 -21.20 -2.29
CA SER A 43 9.34 -20.89 -2.75
C SER A 43 8.33 -21.42 -1.74
N ARG A 44 7.53 -20.53 -1.17
CA ARG A 44 6.51 -20.85 -0.16
C ARG A 44 5.51 -19.71 0.01
N TYR A 45 4.42 -19.97 0.70
CA TYR A 45 3.46 -18.94 1.05
C TYR A 45 4.06 -17.97 2.08
N VAL A 46 4.03 -16.68 1.75
CA VAL A 46 4.53 -15.61 2.61
C VAL A 46 3.49 -14.51 2.78
N LYS A 47 3.61 -13.78 3.88
CA LYS A 47 2.97 -12.48 4.09
C LYS A 47 4.04 -11.40 3.99
N VAL A 48 3.76 -10.37 3.21
CA VAL A 48 4.65 -9.21 2.97
C VAL A 48 4.21 -8.06 3.85
N TYR A 49 5.15 -7.45 4.53
CA TYR A 49 4.91 -6.32 5.41
C TYR A 49 5.79 -5.14 5.03
N ASP A 50 5.25 -3.94 5.11
CA ASP A 50 6.04 -2.72 5.09
C ASP A 50 6.99 -2.71 6.28
N ALA A 51 8.28 -2.46 6.03
CA ALA A 51 9.31 -2.58 7.07
C ALA A 51 9.31 -1.43 8.07
N THR A 52 8.63 -0.32 7.75
CA THR A 52 8.55 0.89 8.59
C THR A 52 7.31 0.87 9.47
N SER A 53 6.15 0.52 8.88
CA SER A 53 4.85 0.59 9.56
C SER A 53 4.36 -0.76 10.11
N ASP A 54 5.04 -1.87 9.79
CA ASP A 54 4.60 -3.26 10.05
C ASP A 54 3.19 -3.58 9.45
N THR A 55 2.74 -2.79 8.47
CA THR A 55 1.46 -3.01 7.80
C THR A 55 1.58 -4.13 6.77
N LYS A 56 0.65 -5.09 6.80
CA LYS A 56 0.59 -6.14 5.77
C LYS A 56 0.16 -5.54 4.43
N LEU A 57 1.00 -5.73 3.40
CA LEU A 57 0.77 -5.22 2.06
C LEU A 57 0.18 -6.27 1.11
N ALA A 58 0.67 -7.51 1.19
CA ALA A 58 0.26 -8.60 0.30
C ALA A 58 0.52 -9.97 0.93
N GLU A 59 0.02 -11.02 0.32
CA GLU A 59 0.32 -12.41 0.70
C GLU A 59 0.16 -13.36 -0.48
N GLY A 60 0.89 -14.47 -0.48
CA GLY A 60 0.87 -15.49 -1.53
C GLY A 60 2.22 -16.20 -1.69
N THR A 61 2.34 -17.02 -2.73
CA THR A 61 3.59 -17.71 -3.07
C THR A 61 4.55 -16.85 -3.90
N ALA A 62 4.02 -15.86 -4.61
CA ALA A 62 4.77 -14.83 -5.33
C ALA A 62 3.89 -13.56 -5.39
N PRO A 63 3.61 -12.94 -4.23
CA PRO A 63 2.71 -11.78 -4.18
C PRO A 63 3.29 -10.56 -4.88
N SER A 64 2.42 -9.63 -5.29
CA SER A 64 2.82 -8.37 -5.88
C SER A 64 2.34 -7.19 -5.04
N VAL A 65 3.13 -6.14 -5.01
CA VAL A 65 2.82 -4.86 -4.36
C VAL A 65 2.93 -3.76 -5.41
N GLN A 66 1.93 -2.89 -5.48
CA GLN A 66 1.97 -1.68 -6.29
C GLN A 66 2.28 -0.49 -5.38
N VAL A 67 3.38 0.19 -5.65
CA VAL A 67 3.76 1.41 -4.94
C VAL A 67 3.07 2.61 -5.57
N ALA A 68 2.45 3.43 -4.74
CA ALA A 68 1.79 4.65 -5.18
C ALA A 68 2.60 5.89 -4.81
N PRO A 69 2.52 6.99 -5.61
CA PRO A 69 3.12 8.26 -5.22
C PRO A 69 2.54 8.76 -3.88
N PRO A 70 3.27 9.51 -3.09
CA PRO A 70 4.59 10.07 -3.36
C PRO A 70 5.77 9.12 -3.02
N ASN A 71 5.50 7.86 -2.65
CA ASN A 71 6.52 6.92 -2.23
C ASN A 71 7.44 6.56 -3.40
N LYS A 72 8.74 6.74 -3.20
CA LYS A 72 9.80 6.46 -4.20
C LYS A 72 10.63 5.22 -3.86
N GLU A 73 10.20 4.46 -2.89
CA GLU A 73 10.87 3.24 -2.43
C GLU A 73 9.84 2.28 -1.87
N LEU A 74 10.05 0.99 -2.05
CA LEU A 74 9.38 -0.07 -1.32
C LEU A 74 10.41 -0.73 -0.40
N GLN A 75 10.17 -0.71 0.90
CA GLN A 75 10.98 -1.41 1.88
C GLN A 75 10.10 -2.43 2.61
N VAL A 76 10.41 -3.71 2.46
CA VAL A 76 9.58 -4.80 3.00
C VAL A 76 10.39 -5.90 3.63
N TYR A 77 9.72 -6.68 4.47
CA TYR A 77 10.14 -8.01 4.91
C TYR A 77 9.01 -9.00 4.68
N VAL A 78 9.33 -10.28 4.70
CA VAL A 78 8.33 -11.34 4.59
C VAL A 78 8.31 -12.20 5.85
N THR A 79 7.13 -12.77 6.14
CA THR A 79 6.98 -13.82 7.16
C THR A 79 6.36 -15.06 6.54
N THR A 80 6.66 -16.22 7.11
CA THR A 80 6.06 -17.49 6.76
C THR A 80 5.80 -18.33 8.00
N ILE A 81 4.86 -19.26 7.90
CA ILE A 81 4.58 -20.22 8.95
C ILE A 81 5.29 -21.54 8.60
N ASN A 82 6.03 -22.07 9.52
CA ASN A 82 6.69 -23.37 9.41
C ASN A 82 5.74 -24.53 9.73
N SER A 83 6.13 -25.75 9.40
CA SER A 83 5.32 -26.95 9.66
C SER A 83 5.09 -27.22 11.16
N ASP A 84 5.95 -26.72 12.03
CA ASP A 84 5.82 -26.78 13.49
C ASP A 84 4.95 -25.66 14.08
N GLY A 85 4.38 -24.78 13.23
CA GLY A 85 3.56 -23.62 13.63
C GLY A 85 4.37 -22.37 14.00
N SER A 86 5.71 -22.43 14.01
CA SER A 86 6.54 -21.25 14.26
C SER A 86 6.47 -20.27 13.09
N ILE A 87 6.62 -18.97 13.39
CA ILE A 87 6.66 -17.90 12.40
C ILE A 87 8.10 -17.46 12.22
N THR A 88 8.58 -17.49 10.98
CA THR A 88 9.88 -16.97 10.61
C THR A 88 9.73 -15.63 9.88
N LYS A 89 10.56 -14.66 10.26
CA LYS A 89 10.67 -13.33 9.64
C LYS A 89 12.01 -13.21 8.92
N SER A 90 11.99 -12.72 7.67
CA SER A 90 13.21 -12.47 6.89
C SER A 90 13.89 -11.16 7.30
N ALA A 91 15.10 -10.94 6.82
CA ALA A 91 15.68 -9.59 6.73
C ALA A 91 14.84 -8.71 5.80
N SER A 92 14.89 -7.38 6.01
CA SER A 92 14.23 -6.42 5.13
C SER A 92 15.05 -6.18 3.86
N LYS A 93 14.34 -5.92 2.75
CA LYS A 93 14.94 -5.46 1.49
C LYS A 93 14.19 -4.26 0.96
N SER A 94 14.88 -3.43 0.17
CA SER A 94 14.26 -2.28 -0.48
C SER A 94 14.57 -2.23 -1.98
N ILE A 95 13.68 -1.54 -2.71
CA ILE A 95 13.83 -1.25 -4.13
C ILE A 95 13.32 0.16 -4.42
N ALA A 96 14.10 0.94 -5.19
CA ALA A 96 13.70 2.27 -5.60
C ALA A 96 12.62 2.23 -6.68
N VAL A 97 11.69 3.18 -6.62
CA VAL A 97 10.62 3.40 -7.60
C VAL A 97 10.81 4.76 -8.24
N THR A 98 10.98 4.77 -9.56
CA THR A 98 11.18 5.97 -10.38
C THR A 98 10.14 6.14 -11.47
N GLU A 99 9.37 5.08 -11.74
CA GLU A 99 8.32 5.05 -12.76
C GLU A 99 7.04 4.50 -12.17
N TYR A 100 5.91 5.19 -12.42
CA TYR A 100 4.60 4.76 -11.98
C TYR A 100 3.72 4.44 -13.18
N THR A 101 3.22 3.20 -13.24
CA THR A 101 2.30 2.72 -14.28
C THR A 101 1.10 2.04 -13.64
N ASP A 102 0.05 1.88 -14.43
CA ASP A 102 -1.15 1.13 -14.04
C ASP A 102 -1.87 1.70 -12.80
N LEU A 103 -1.66 2.98 -12.48
CA LEU A 103 -2.36 3.67 -11.40
C LEU A 103 -3.72 4.21 -11.88
N PRO A 104 -4.75 4.25 -11.02
CA PRO A 104 -6.00 4.95 -11.30
C PRO A 104 -5.77 6.43 -11.64
N ALA A 105 -6.58 6.97 -12.55
CA ALA A 105 -6.46 8.36 -13.02
C ALA A 105 -6.49 9.40 -11.91
N ILE A 106 -7.18 9.11 -10.80
CA ILE A 106 -7.26 9.99 -9.63
C ILE A 106 -5.87 10.36 -9.07
N TYR A 107 -4.86 9.53 -9.25
CA TYR A 107 -3.50 9.85 -8.81
C TYR A 107 -2.91 11.04 -9.58
N ALA A 108 -3.21 11.16 -10.89
CA ALA A 108 -2.80 12.32 -11.68
C ALA A 108 -3.52 13.59 -11.23
N ASP A 109 -4.79 13.48 -10.86
CA ASP A 109 -5.57 14.62 -10.35
C ASP A 109 -5.06 15.09 -8.98
N VAL A 110 -4.67 14.15 -8.11
CA VAL A 110 -4.20 14.45 -6.75
C VAL A 110 -2.76 14.98 -6.73
N PHE A 111 -1.86 14.35 -7.47
CA PHE A 111 -0.43 14.68 -7.42
C PHE A 111 0.05 15.55 -8.58
N GLY A 112 -0.79 15.75 -9.61
CA GLY A 112 -0.36 16.32 -10.87
C GLY A 112 0.60 15.42 -11.63
N THR A 113 0.86 15.75 -12.90
CA THR A 113 1.83 15.02 -13.73
C THR A 113 2.99 15.93 -14.11
N THR A 114 4.17 15.34 -14.22
CA THR A 114 5.37 16.00 -14.71
C THR A 114 5.52 15.81 -16.24
N PRO A 115 6.27 16.67 -16.95
CA PRO A 115 6.43 16.56 -18.41
C PRO A 115 7.02 15.25 -18.90
N ASP A 116 7.75 14.54 -18.06
CA ASP A 116 8.34 13.22 -18.32
C ASP A 116 7.40 12.05 -18.00
N GLY A 117 6.11 12.36 -17.65
CA GLY A 117 5.09 11.36 -17.38
C GLY A 117 5.10 10.79 -15.95
N GLY A 118 5.89 11.38 -15.06
CA GLY A 118 5.88 11.06 -13.63
C GLY A 118 4.76 11.79 -12.88
N TYR A 119 4.79 11.68 -11.55
CA TYR A 119 3.87 12.40 -10.65
C TYR A 119 4.63 13.53 -9.94
N GLY A 120 3.98 14.69 -9.86
CA GLY A 120 4.49 15.86 -9.18
C GLY A 120 4.15 15.90 -7.70
N THR A 121 4.28 17.10 -7.14
CA THR A 121 3.81 17.44 -5.80
C THR A 121 2.73 18.51 -5.93
N THR A 122 1.56 18.29 -5.33
CA THR A 122 0.46 19.25 -5.32
C THR A 122 0.24 19.74 -3.91
N THR A 123 0.16 21.07 -3.77
CA THR A 123 -0.25 21.69 -2.51
C THR A 123 -1.75 21.95 -2.56
N TRP A 124 -2.47 21.41 -1.60
CA TRP A 124 -3.91 21.63 -1.45
C TRP A 124 -4.16 22.73 -0.43
N VAL A 125 -5.02 23.65 -0.77
CA VAL A 125 -5.50 24.71 0.12
C VAL A 125 -7.02 24.70 0.17
N TRP A 126 -7.57 25.23 1.25
CA TRP A 126 -9.00 25.41 1.35
C TRP A 126 -9.50 26.42 0.31
N ASN A 127 -10.58 26.08 -0.38
CA ASN A 127 -11.24 27.02 -1.27
C ASN A 127 -12.09 27.99 -0.44
N THR A 128 -11.47 29.06 0.04
CA THR A 128 -12.13 30.12 0.86
C THR A 128 -13.14 30.94 0.10
N GLU A 129 -13.13 30.87 -1.24
CA GLU A 129 -14.06 31.60 -2.14
C GLU A 129 -15.25 30.71 -2.56
N ALA A 130 -15.36 29.48 -2.03
CA ALA A 130 -16.47 28.61 -2.38
C ALA A 130 -17.81 29.16 -1.90
N ALA A 131 -18.79 29.30 -2.80
CA ALA A 131 -20.11 29.81 -2.49
C ALA A 131 -20.89 29.00 -1.44
N ASP A 132 -20.60 27.70 -1.37
CA ASP A 132 -21.24 26.76 -0.45
C ASP A 132 -20.39 26.48 0.81
N GLY A 133 -19.41 27.34 1.10
CA GLY A 133 -18.48 27.16 2.21
C GLY A 133 -17.25 26.33 1.86
N CYS A 134 -16.20 26.49 2.67
CA CYS A 134 -14.92 25.84 2.46
C CYS A 134 -14.84 24.42 3.05
N TRP A 135 -15.72 24.10 4.02
CA TRP A 135 -15.79 22.81 4.67
C TRP A 135 -17.18 22.56 5.25
N GLY A 136 -17.60 21.32 5.31
CA GLY A 136 -18.91 21.00 5.84
C GLY A 136 -19.11 19.52 6.12
N ASN A 137 -20.24 19.22 6.77
CA ASN A 137 -20.64 17.88 7.16
C ASN A 137 -21.92 17.45 6.43
N GLY A 138 -22.12 16.15 6.36
CA GLY A 138 -23.29 15.54 5.74
C GLY A 138 -23.14 15.36 4.24
N GLY A 139 -23.99 14.52 3.74
CA GLY A 139 -23.90 14.01 2.39
C GLY A 139 -22.96 12.83 2.27
N TYR A 140 -23.27 11.96 1.36
CA TYR A 140 -22.52 10.75 1.05
C TYR A 140 -22.72 10.51 -0.44
N LEU A 141 -21.77 9.98 -1.12
CA LEU A 141 -21.76 9.63 -2.53
C LEU A 141 -22.77 10.44 -3.40
N GLY A 142 -22.27 11.24 -4.31
CA GLY A 142 -23.08 12.09 -5.21
C GLY A 142 -23.35 13.49 -4.72
N ASN A 143 -23.00 13.85 -3.49
CA ASN A 143 -23.00 15.25 -3.08
C ASN A 143 -21.78 15.97 -3.63
N THR A 144 -22.01 17.14 -4.19
CA THR A 144 -20.96 18.02 -4.73
C THR A 144 -20.56 19.12 -3.76
N GLY A 145 -21.17 19.15 -2.56
CA GLY A 145 -20.91 20.11 -1.50
C GLY A 145 -21.42 19.65 -0.14
N PRO A 146 -21.30 20.48 0.91
CA PRO A 146 -21.80 20.20 2.25
C PRO A 146 -23.31 19.93 2.24
N GLY A 147 -23.75 18.86 2.89
CA GLY A 147 -25.17 18.45 2.89
C GLY A 147 -26.05 19.19 3.89
N TRP A 148 -25.56 19.59 5.04
CA TRP A 148 -26.37 20.12 6.15
C TRP A 148 -25.65 21.05 7.11
N TRP A 149 -24.35 21.06 7.18
CA TRP A 149 -23.57 21.96 7.99
C TRP A 149 -22.32 22.41 7.24
N ILE A 150 -22.09 23.69 7.17
CA ILE A 150 -21.01 24.32 6.44
C ILE A 150 -20.24 25.30 7.32
N CYS A 151 -18.95 25.47 7.01
CA CYS A 151 -18.11 26.55 7.47
C CYS A 151 -17.86 27.51 6.32
N ASP A 152 -18.36 28.74 6.42
CA ASP A 152 -18.25 29.72 5.36
C ASP A 152 -16.95 30.51 5.42
N ALA A 153 -16.26 30.48 6.55
CA ALA A 153 -15.02 31.23 6.74
C ALA A 153 -13.92 30.32 7.33
N VAL A 154 -12.69 30.57 6.91
CA VAL A 154 -11.50 29.85 7.41
C VAL A 154 -11.36 30.00 8.93
N GLY A 155 -11.67 31.20 9.48
CA GLY A 155 -11.67 31.45 10.92
C GLY A 155 -12.64 30.58 11.72
N ASP A 156 -13.77 30.19 11.12
CA ASP A 156 -14.73 29.28 11.75
C ASP A 156 -14.21 27.82 11.81
N VAL A 157 -13.37 27.44 10.87
CA VAL A 157 -12.70 26.15 10.86
C VAL A 157 -11.71 26.05 12.04
N GLY A 158 -10.91 27.11 12.26
CA GLY A 158 -9.96 27.21 13.36
C GLY A 158 -10.61 27.36 14.74
N ASN A 159 -11.85 27.83 14.82
CA ASN A 159 -12.59 28.04 16.08
C ASN A 159 -13.34 26.79 16.59
N GLY A 160 -12.95 25.60 16.18
CA GLY A 160 -13.48 24.34 16.69
C GLY A 160 -14.81 23.90 16.08
N ARG A 161 -15.31 24.59 15.08
CA ARG A 161 -16.45 24.14 14.27
C ARG A 161 -16.04 23.15 13.19
N GLY A 162 -14.76 23.13 12.82
CA GLY A 162 -14.13 22.13 11.99
C GLY A 162 -13.06 21.41 12.76
N GLN A 163 -12.76 20.17 12.42
CA GLN A 163 -11.67 19.37 13.01
C GLN A 163 -10.36 19.58 12.23
N ILE A 164 -10.11 20.82 11.80
CA ILE A 164 -8.97 21.16 10.95
C ILE A 164 -8.01 22.02 11.75
N ASP A 165 -6.76 21.61 11.80
CA ASP A 165 -5.68 22.39 12.38
C ASP A 165 -5.49 23.69 11.56
N GLU A 166 -5.43 24.85 12.21
CA GLU A 166 -5.15 26.14 11.56
C GLU A 166 -3.86 26.11 10.72
N GLN A 167 -2.92 25.25 11.05
CA GLN A 167 -1.69 25.05 10.26
C GLN A 167 -1.92 24.40 8.90
N ALA A 168 -3.08 23.77 8.69
CA ALA A 168 -3.47 23.20 7.40
C ALA A 168 -4.12 24.23 6.45
N VAL A 169 -4.33 25.44 6.94
CA VAL A 169 -4.94 26.58 6.22
C VAL A 169 -3.84 27.60 5.99
N GLY A 170 -2.87 27.26 5.17
CA GLY A 170 -1.71 28.11 4.89
C GLY A 170 -1.84 28.91 3.63
#